data_23f767c5d2dfeb8be162cad0c930a11e
#
_entry.id   23f767c5d2dfeb8be162cad0c930a11e
#
_cell.length_a   1.000
_cell.length_b   1.000
_cell.length_c   1.000
_cell.angle_alpha   90.00
_cell.angle_beta   90.00
_cell.angle_gamma   90.00
#
_symmetry.space_group_name_H-M   'P 1'
#
loop_
_entity.id
_entity.type
_entity.pdbx_description
1 polymer ?
#
loop_
_entity_poly.entity_id
_entity_poly.type
_entity_poly.pdbx_seq_one_letter_code
_entity_poly.pdbx_strand_id
1 'polypeptide(L)'
;MNTNYPLFLPNVTRTFANFESVLTDSNVRLKESREALFAIIDKNYFKEIVIVDGSENKILSEEEIQEFLFKGIKIEQLIFLQDKDLVEKYGKGHGEMQITNYMVQHSELVRNAGGFVKLTPRYFFDNIDDILPVINQFSNVFFFYYPSPLRKMKTYMMSIFYKTSLDFYKKNIEDSIQFHNKDVSGYMESVLYKQLMNVDKKPISVSYPHFSGTSGTTGKSIRNQYVLFRNICSKLGMMAYSFK
;
A
#
# COMPACT_ATOMS: atom_id res chain seq x y z
N MET A 1 5.11 18.01 9.25
CA MET A 1 6.31 17.14 9.02
C MET A 1 6.11 16.44 7.69
N ASN A 2 7.02 16.63 6.75
CA ASN A 2 6.94 15.94 5.46
C ASN A 2 7.72 14.61 5.54
N THR A 3 7.26 13.61 4.79
CA THR A 3 8.03 12.37 4.63
C THR A 3 9.21 12.60 3.69
N ASN A 4 10.31 11.89 3.92
CA ASN A 4 11.47 11.91 3.02
C ASN A 4 11.25 11.04 1.76
N TYR A 5 10.17 10.26 1.73
CA TYR A 5 9.82 9.37 0.61
C TYR A 5 8.49 9.78 0.00
N PRO A 6 8.33 9.70 -1.33
CA PRO A 6 7.06 9.92 -1.99
C PRO A 6 6.01 8.91 -1.54
N LEU A 7 4.74 9.34 -1.56
CA LEU A 7 3.61 8.45 -1.41
C LEU A 7 3.39 7.68 -2.71
N PHE A 8 3.31 6.38 -2.65
CA PHE A 8 2.96 5.50 -3.77
C PHE A 8 1.55 4.95 -3.62
N LEU A 9 0.74 5.13 -4.67
CA LEU A 9 -0.64 4.69 -4.77
C LEU A 9 -0.80 3.70 -5.94
N PRO A 10 -0.70 2.38 -5.69
CA PRO A 10 -1.00 1.37 -6.71
C PRO A 10 -2.50 1.34 -6.97
N ASN A 11 -2.95 1.65 -8.16
CA ASN A 11 -4.35 1.70 -8.53
C ASN A 11 -4.70 0.70 -9.64
N VAL A 12 -5.95 0.28 -9.69
CA VAL A 12 -6.55 -0.49 -10.77
C VAL A 12 -7.99 -0.04 -10.94
N THR A 13 -8.25 0.78 -11.93
CA THR A 13 -9.61 1.24 -12.23
C THR A 13 -10.44 0.14 -12.87
N ARG A 14 -9.87 -0.65 -13.78
CA ARG A 14 -10.53 -1.83 -14.39
C ARG A 14 -9.84 -3.10 -13.90
N THR A 15 -10.51 -3.84 -12.99
CA THR A 15 -9.96 -5.08 -12.44
C THR A 15 -10.00 -6.23 -13.44
N PHE A 16 -8.92 -7.02 -13.46
CA PHE A 16 -8.85 -8.29 -14.19
C PHE A 16 -9.16 -9.50 -13.30
N ALA A 17 -9.11 -9.34 -11.98
CA ALA A 17 -9.45 -10.37 -11.02
C ALA A 17 -10.93 -10.27 -10.59
N ASN A 18 -11.85 -10.38 -11.54
CA ASN A 18 -13.30 -10.21 -11.32
C ASN A 18 -13.86 -11.20 -10.29
N PHE A 19 -13.33 -12.41 -10.23
CA PHE A 19 -13.72 -13.44 -9.26
C PHE A 19 -13.31 -13.13 -7.82
N GLU A 20 -12.36 -12.21 -7.62
CA GLU A 20 -11.89 -11.78 -6.29
C GLU A 20 -12.40 -10.39 -5.89
N SER A 21 -13.16 -9.72 -6.75
CA SER A 21 -13.59 -8.35 -6.55
C SER A 21 -15.10 -8.22 -6.70
N VAL A 22 -15.76 -7.69 -5.68
CA VAL A 22 -17.20 -7.35 -5.74
C VAL A 22 -17.39 -6.02 -6.46
N LEU A 23 -16.50 -5.05 -6.19
CA LEU A 23 -16.53 -3.76 -6.85
C LEU A 23 -15.78 -3.83 -8.17
N THR A 24 -16.52 -4.01 -9.28
CA THR A 24 -15.97 -4.14 -10.64
C THR A 24 -16.22 -2.91 -11.51
N ASP A 25 -17.15 -2.03 -11.15
CA ASP A 25 -17.45 -0.81 -11.89
C ASP A 25 -16.25 0.15 -11.89
N SER A 26 -15.72 0.42 -13.10
CA SER A 26 -14.52 1.24 -13.28
C SER A 26 -14.74 2.69 -12.90
N ASN A 27 -15.93 3.24 -13.11
CA ASN A 27 -16.24 4.64 -12.77
C ASN A 27 -16.32 4.82 -11.26
N VAL A 28 -16.94 3.86 -10.56
CA VAL A 28 -17.00 3.89 -9.09
C VAL A 28 -15.61 3.76 -8.52
N ARG A 29 -14.77 2.85 -9.03
CA ARG A 29 -13.39 2.67 -8.59
C ARG A 29 -12.54 3.92 -8.82
N LEU A 30 -12.67 4.55 -9.99
CA LEU A 30 -11.98 5.79 -10.31
C LEU A 30 -12.40 6.91 -9.35
N LYS A 31 -13.70 7.08 -9.13
CA LYS A 31 -14.23 8.09 -8.22
C LYS A 31 -13.69 7.89 -6.80
N GLU A 32 -13.78 6.69 -6.22
CA GLU A 32 -13.27 6.41 -4.87
C GLU A 32 -11.76 6.62 -4.77
N SER A 33 -10.98 6.27 -5.82
CA SER A 33 -9.54 6.49 -5.84
C SER A 33 -9.19 7.97 -5.85
N ARG A 34 -9.93 8.79 -6.61
CA ARG A 34 -9.75 10.24 -6.65
C ARG A 34 -10.12 10.90 -5.31
N GLU A 35 -11.25 10.51 -4.71
CA GLU A 35 -11.69 11.03 -3.41
C GLU A 35 -10.64 10.74 -2.31
N ALA A 36 -10.12 9.54 -2.26
CA ALA A 36 -9.07 9.18 -1.31
C ALA A 36 -7.75 9.93 -1.58
N LEU A 37 -7.37 10.10 -2.84
CA LEU A 37 -6.19 10.88 -3.23
C LEU A 37 -6.33 12.33 -2.79
N PHE A 38 -7.46 12.99 -3.07
CA PHE A 38 -7.67 14.38 -2.70
C PHE A 38 -7.68 14.57 -1.18
N ALA A 39 -8.30 13.65 -0.43
CA ALA A 39 -8.27 13.69 1.02
C ALA A 39 -6.85 13.60 1.61
N ILE A 40 -5.94 12.85 0.95
CA ILE A 40 -4.53 12.77 1.35
C ILE A 40 -3.78 14.05 0.97
N ILE A 41 -4.04 14.60 -0.22
CA ILE A 41 -3.45 15.86 -0.69
C ILE A 41 -3.82 17.01 0.25
N ASP A 42 -5.08 17.09 0.66
CA ASP A 42 -5.58 18.14 1.56
C ASP A 42 -4.89 18.10 2.94
N LYS A 43 -4.48 16.92 3.39
CA LYS A 43 -3.71 16.78 4.63
C LYS A 43 -2.26 17.26 4.52
N ASN A 44 -1.75 17.42 3.29
CA ASN A 44 -0.43 17.99 2.98
C ASN A 44 0.79 17.32 3.66
N TYR A 45 0.72 16.01 3.89
CA TYR A 45 1.83 15.25 4.48
C TYR A 45 2.89 14.83 3.47
N PHE A 46 2.49 14.69 2.21
CA PHE A 46 3.34 14.24 1.12
C PHE A 46 3.46 15.34 0.08
N LYS A 47 4.70 15.74 -0.22
CA LYS A 47 5.01 16.70 -1.27
C LYS A 47 5.25 16.05 -2.63
N GLU A 48 5.49 14.75 -2.61
CA GLU A 48 5.71 13.93 -3.80
C GLU A 48 4.78 12.73 -3.76
N ILE A 49 4.05 12.49 -4.84
CA ILE A 49 3.07 11.41 -4.96
C ILE A 49 3.28 10.70 -6.29
N VAL A 50 3.37 9.38 -6.25
CA VAL A 50 3.43 8.52 -7.43
C VAL A 50 2.14 7.71 -7.51
N ILE A 51 1.45 7.82 -8.63
CA ILE A 51 0.23 7.06 -8.93
C ILE A 51 0.53 6.14 -10.10
N VAL A 52 0.25 4.86 -9.95
CA VAL A 52 0.35 3.89 -11.06
C VAL A 52 -0.98 3.18 -11.22
N ASP A 53 -1.62 3.33 -12.38
CA ASP A 53 -2.82 2.56 -12.71
C ASP A 53 -2.46 1.35 -13.58
N GLY A 54 -2.76 0.15 -13.06
CA GLY A 54 -2.45 -1.13 -13.71
C GLY A 54 -3.49 -1.55 -14.77
N SER A 55 -4.38 -0.64 -15.19
CA SER A 55 -5.40 -0.86 -16.22
C SER A 55 -5.39 0.21 -17.31
N GLU A 56 -4.25 0.90 -17.48
CA GLU A 56 -4.00 1.94 -18.49
C GLU A 56 -4.91 3.17 -18.40
N ASN A 57 -5.44 3.48 -17.22
CA ASN A 57 -6.26 4.67 -17.06
C ASN A 57 -5.49 5.82 -16.38
N LYS A 58 -5.79 7.03 -16.80
CA LYS A 58 -5.36 8.24 -16.09
C LYS A 58 -6.31 8.51 -14.92
N ILE A 59 -5.73 8.72 -13.73
CA ILE A 59 -6.48 9.10 -12.52
C ILE A 59 -6.70 10.60 -12.48
N LEU A 60 -5.70 11.37 -12.91
CA LEU A 60 -5.71 12.83 -12.98
C LEU A 60 -5.50 13.29 -14.41
N SER A 61 -6.07 14.45 -14.75
CA SER A 61 -5.74 15.15 -15.99
C SER A 61 -4.41 15.89 -15.85
N GLU A 62 -3.84 16.31 -16.98
CA GLU A 62 -2.60 17.10 -16.97
C GLU A 62 -2.80 18.46 -16.27
N GLU A 63 -3.97 19.06 -16.44
CA GLU A 63 -4.33 20.32 -15.81
C GLU A 63 -4.37 20.18 -14.28
N GLU A 64 -4.98 19.10 -13.77
CA GLU A 64 -5.00 18.81 -12.33
C GLU A 64 -3.59 18.60 -11.76
N ILE A 65 -2.72 17.89 -12.50
CA ILE A 65 -1.32 17.69 -12.09
C ILE A 65 -0.60 19.03 -12.00
N GLN A 66 -0.81 19.93 -12.96
CA GLN A 66 -0.22 21.28 -12.93
C GLN A 66 -0.77 22.11 -11.77
N GLU A 67 -2.07 22.04 -11.47
CA GLU A 67 -2.66 22.72 -10.32
C GLU A 67 -2.03 22.26 -8.99
N PHE A 68 -1.77 20.95 -8.83
CA PHE A 68 -1.09 20.43 -7.64
C PHE A 68 0.36 20.88 -7.58
N LEU A 69 1.04 20.94 -8.72
CA LEU A 69 2.41 21.46 -8.78
C LEU A 69 2.48 22.93 -8.30
N PHE A 70 1.55 23.79 -8.72
CA PHE A 70 1.42 25.17 -8.21
C PHE A 70 1.17 25.22 -6.69
N LYS A 71 0.52 24.22 -6.12
CA LYS A 71 0.33 24.07 -4.66
C LYS A 71 1.54 23.46 -3.96
N GLY A 72 2.64 23.22 -4.68
CA GLY A 72 3.88 22.64 -4.15
C GLY A 72 3.82 21.13 -3.93
N ILE A 73 2.93 20.43 -4.64
CA ILE A 73 2.81 18.96 -4.62
C ILE A 73 3.16 18.43 -6.00
N LYS A 74 4.24 17.65 -6.08
CA LYS A 74 4.70 17.02 -7.32
C LYS A 74 4.05 15.66 -7.48
N ILE A 75 3.35 15.47 -8.59
CA ILE A 75 2.68 14.19 -8.90
C ILE A 75 3.31 13.57 -10.13
N GLU A 76 3.71 12.32 -10.01
CA GLU A 76 4.13 11.45 -11.12
C GLU A 76 3.05 10.41 -11.36
N GLN A 77 2.41 10.46 -12.53
CA GLN A 77 1.39 9.51 -12.95
C GLN A 77 1.95 8.58 -14.01
N LEU A 78 2.07 7.31 -13.66
CA LEU A 78 2.54 6.26 -14.54
C LEU A 78 1.36 5.39 -14.99
N ILE A 79 1.39 5.00 -16.26
CA ILE A 79 0.38 4.15 -16.88
C ILE A 79 1.01 2.81 -17.17
N PHE A 80 0.36 1.74 -16.73
CA PHE A 80 0.82 0.38 -16.87
C PHE A 80 -0.34 -0.55 -17.20
N LEU A 81 -0.12 -1.55 -18.04
CA LEU A 81 -1.08 -2.63 -18.24
C LEU A 81 -0.57 -3.89 -17.56
N GLN A 82 -1.30 -4.33 -16.54
CA GLN A 82 -1.04 -5.60 -15.89
C GLN A 82 -1.17 -6.76 -16.87
N ASP A 83 -0.35 -7.78 -16.71
CA ASP A 83 -0.53 -9.06 -17.41
C ASP A 83 -1.83 -9.71 -16.90
N LYS A 84 -2.86 -9.64 -17.73
CA LYS A 84 -4.20 -10.12 -17.42
C LYS A 84 -4.20 -11.61 -17.10
N ASP A 85 -3.50 -12.41 -17.88
CA ASP A 85 -3.49 -13.87 -17.74
C ASP A 85 -2.83 -14.28 -16.42
N LEU A 86 -1.76 -13.60 -16.03
CA LEU A 86 -1.11 -13.82 -14.74
C LEU A 86 -2.00 -13.36 -13.58
N VAL A 87 -2.71 -12.23 -13.71
CA VAL A 87 -3.63 -11.75 -12.68
C VAL A 87 -4.84 -12.70 -12.53
N GLU A 88 -5.41 -13.19 -13.62
CA GLU A 88 -6.48 -14.18 -13.56
C GLU A 88 -6.01 -15.50 -12.94
N LYS A 89 -4.82 -15.94 -13.27
CA LYS A 89 -4.22 -17.17 -12.76
C LYS A 89 -3.82 -17.08 -11.30
N TYR A 90 -3.11 -16.02 -10.91
CA TYR A 90 -2.47 -15.93 -9.60
C TYR A 90 -3.20 -15.00 -8.61
N GLY A 91 -4.16 -14.21 -9.07
CA GLY A 91 -5.00 -13.36 -8.25
C GLY A 91 -4.54 -11.91 -8.16
N LYS A 92 -5.38 -11.08 -7.54
CA LYS A 92 -5.17 -9.61 -7.43
C LYS A 92 -3.88 -9.20 -6.72
N GLY A 93 -3.40 -10.01 -5.77
CA GLY A 93 -2.15 -9.73 -5.08
C GLY A 93 -0.96 -9.78 -6.04
N HIS A 94 -0.97 -10.70 -7.00
CA HIS A 94 0.03 -10.77 -8.07
C HIS A 94 -0.01 -9.49 -8.92
N GLY A 95 -1.20 -9.04 -9.29
CA GLY A 95 -1.36 -7.79 -10.03
C GLY A 95 -0.85 -6.56 -9.25
N GLU A 96 -1.09 -6.48 -7.95
CA GLU A 96 -0.57 -5.40 -7.12
C GLU A 96 0.97 -5.41 -7.07
N MET A 97 1.59 -6.58 -7.05
CA MET A 97 3.05 -6.71 -7.12
C MET A 97 3.60 -6.30 -8.49
N GLN A 98 2.91 -6.64 -9.60
CA GLN A 98 3.28 -6.15 -10.94
C GLN A 98 3.33 -4.61 -10.98
N ILE A 99 2.30 -3.94 -10.45
CA ILE A 99 2.24 -2.47 -10.40
C ILE A 99 3.39 -1.92 -9.56
N THR A 100 3.67 -2.54 -8.40
CA THR A 100 4.72 -2.07 -7.50
C THR A 100 6.11 -2.23 -8.14
N ASN A 101 6.37 -3.38 -8.77
CA ASN A 101 7.63 -3.61 -9.47
C ASN A 101 7.81 -2.66 -10.67
N TYR A 102 6.73 -2.42 -11.43
CA TYR A 102 6.75 -1.43 -12.51
C TYR A 102 7.10 -0.03 -11.99
N MET A 103 6.47 0.41 -10.90
CA MET A 103 6.76 1.68 -10.26
C MET A 103 8.24 1.78 -9.82
N VAL A 104 8.77 0.75 -9.17
CA VAL A 104 10.17 0.72 -8.72
C VAL A 104 11.16 0.87 -9.87
N GLN A 105 10.82 0.33 -11.05
CA GLN A 105 11.67 0.39 -12.23
C GLN A 105 11.56 1.73 -12.97
N HIS A 106 10.39 2.39 -12.97
CA HIS A 106 10.11 3.52 -13.87
C HIS A 106 9.94 4.88 -13.17
N SER A 107 9.59 4.91 -11.86
CA SER A 107 9.38 6.18 -11.17
C SER A 107 10.68 6.93 -10.92
N GLU A 108 10.75 8.18 -11.41
CA GLU A 108 11.85 9.08 -11.10
C GLU A 108 11.79 9.60 -9.67
N LEU A 109 10.60 9.92 -9.17
CA LEU A 109 10.43 10.40 -7.80
C LEU A 109 10.93 9.37 -6.78
N VAL A 110 10.54 8.12 -6.95
CA VAL A 110 10.96 7.03 -6.05
C VAL A 110 12.45 6.77 -6.15
N ARG A 111 13.01 6.80 -7.36
CA ARG A 111 14.45 6.63 -7.58
C ARG A 111 15.25 7.72 -6.90
N ASN A 112 14.84 8.98 -7.08
CA ASN A 112 15.53 10.14 -6.51
C ASN A 112 15.45 10.18 -4.98
N ALA A 113 14.31 9.76 -4.41
CA ALA A 113 14.13 9.69 -2.96
C ALA A 113 14.79 8.46 -2.31
N GLY A 114 15.10 7.42 -3.09
CA GLY A 114 15.67 6.17 -2.60
C GLY A 114 14.69 5.28 -1.84
N GLY A 115 13.38 5.49 -1.99
CA GLY A 115 12.34 4.71 -1.31
C GLY A 115 10.94 5.28 -1.50
N PHE A 116 9.95 4.65 -0.89
CA PHE A 116 8.55 5.07 -0.97
C PHE A 116 7.74 4.69 0.26
N VAL A 117 6.61 5.37 0.43
CA VAL A 117 5.55 5.01 1.38
C VAL A 117 4.37 4.50 0.56
N LYS A 118 4.02 3.23 0.68
CA LYS A 118 2.87 2.67 -0.02
C LYS A 118 1.59 2.88 0.77
N LEU A 119 0.52 3.27 0.06
CA LEU A 119 -0.84 3.25 0.57
C LEU A 119 -1.77 2.72 -0.53
N THR A 120 -2.60 1.73 -0.20
CA THR A 120 -3.62 1.25 -1.14
C THR A 120 -4.66 2.34 -1.36
N PRO A 121 -4.94 2.75 -2.62
CA PRO A 121 -5.94 3.77 -2.93
C PRO A 121 -7.34 3.32 -2.49
N ARG A 122 -8.29 4.28 -2.41
CA ARG A 122 -9.67 4.10 -1.92
C ARG A 122 -9.79 3.87 -0.41
N TYR A 123 -8.68 3.95 0.32
CA TYR A 123 -8.69 3.94 1.78
C TYR A 123 -8.29 5.31 2.32
N PHE A 124 -9.08 5.80 3.27
CA PHE A 124 -8.74 6.98 4.05
C PHE A 124 -7.93 6.54 5.26
N PHE A 125 -6.81 7.21 5.50
CA PHE A 125 -5.94 6.92 6.61
C PHE A 125 -6.30 7.80 7.81
N ASP A 126 -7.08 7.25 8.73
CA ASP A 126 -7.77 8.03 9.76
C ASP A 126 -6.81 8.63 10.82
N ASN A 127 -5.74 7.91 11.18
CA ASN A 127 -4.79 8.32 12.21
C ASN A 127 -3.35 8.48 11.69
N ILE A 128 -3.20 8.99 10.48
CA ILE A 128 -1.90 9.21 9.84
C ILE A 128 -1.00 10.15 10.66
N ASP A 129 -1.60 11.13 11.36
CA ASP A 129 -0.92 12.10 12.22
C ASP A 129 -0.12 11.44 13.35
N ASP A 130 -0.64 10.34 13.90
CA ASP A 130 0.01 9.61 14.99
C ASP A 130 1.14 8.71 14.49
N ILE A 131 1.13 8.36 13.20
CA ILE A 131 1.99 7.33 12.64
C ILE A 131 3.19 7.92 11.91
N LEU A 132 2.97 8.91 11.04
CA LEU A 132 4.04 9.49 10.22
C LEU A 132 5.24 9.99 11.03
N PRO A 133 5.08 10.70 12.18
CA PRO A 133 6.23 11.18 12.94
C PRO A 133 7.14 10.05 13.43
N VAL A 134 6.56 8.88 13.73
CA VAL A 134 7.31 7.72 14.21
C VAL A 134 7.99 7.01 13.06
N ILE A 135 7.25 6.66 11.99
CA ILE A 135 7.82 5.88 10.87
C ILE A 135 8.85 6.68 10.06
N ASN A 136 8.80 8.01 10.11
CA ASN A 136 9.80 8.85 9.43
C ASN A 136 11.21 8.73 10.03
N GLN A 137 11.34 8.19 11.22
CA GLN A 137 12.63 7.91 11.86
C GLN A 137 13.31 6.65 11.31
N PHE A 138 12.62 5.86 10.49
CA PHE A 138 13.11 4.59 9.96
C PHE A 138 12.99 4.54 8.45
N SER A 139 13.92 3.84 7.77
CA SER A 139 13.87 3.63 6.32
C SER A 139 12.85 2.59 5.91
N ASN A 140 12.70 1.52 6.70
CA ASN A 140 11.82 0.41 6.38
C ASN A 140 10.92 0.12 7.58
N VAL A 141 9.60 0.24 7.40
CA VAL A 141 8.59 -0.03 8.44
C VAL A 141 7.45 -0.84 7.85
N PHE A 142 7.17 -1.98 8.47
CA PHE A 142 6.06 -2.85 8.10
C PHE A 142 5.18 -3.13 9.30
N PHE A 143 3.88 -3.17 9.06
CA PHE A 143 2.87 -3.53 10.05
C PHE A 143 2.36 -4.94 9.80
N PHE A 144 2.03 -5.62 10.88
CA PHE A 144 1.54 -6.98 10.82
C PHE A 144 0.17 -7.09 11.47
N TYR A 145 -0.70 -7.90 10.87
CA TYR A 145 -1.94 -8.30 11.50
C TYR A 145 -1.65 -9.37 12.53
N TYR A 146 -1.93 -9.03 13.79
CA TYR A 146 -2.01 -10.03 14.82
C TYR A 146 -3.47 -10.47 14.94
N PRO A 147 -3.80 -11.70 14.56
CA PRO A 147 -5.11 -12.22 14.84
C PRO A 147 -5.24 -12.36 16.36
N SER A 148 -6.47 -12.28 16.87
CA SER A 148 -6.75 -12.50 18.28
C SER A 148 -5.96 -13.72 18.79
N PRO A 149 -5.29 -13.65 19.97
CA PRO A 149 -4.56 -14.77 20.53
C PRO A 149 -5.43 -16.00 20.79
N LEU A 150 -6.75 -15.84 20.76
CA LEU A 150 -7.74 -16.90 20.91
C LEU A 150 -8.11 -17.62 19.60
N ARG A 151 -7.63 -17.15 18.44
CA ARG A 151 -7.88 -17.79 17.15
C ARG A 151 -6.56 -18.21 16.53
N LYS A 152 -6.44 -19.46 16.11
CA LYS A 152 -5.34 -20.01 15.30
C LYS A 152 -5.30 -19.38 13.88
N MET A 153 -5.37 -18.08 13.78
CA MET A 153 -5.31 -17.38 12.50
C MET A 153 -3.86 -17.11 12.14
N LYS A 154 -3.53 -17.21 10.87
CA LYS A 154 -2.20 -16.92 10.35
C LYS A 154 -1.89 -15.43 10.51
N THR A 155 -0.67 -15.09 10.91
CA THR A 155 -0.18 -13.73 10.91
C THR A 155 0.09 -13.30 9.47
N TYR A 156 -0.25 -12.06 9.13
CA TYR A 156 -0.08 -11.50 7.80
C TYR A 156 0.65 -10.16 7.88
N MET A 157 1.41 -9.81 6.86
CA MET A 157 1.86 -8.45 6.67
C MET A 157 0.67 -7.58 6.23
N MET A 158 0.61 -6.33 6.70
CA MET A 158 -0.36 -5.36 6.20
C MET A 158 0.11 -4.82 4.85
N SER A 159 -0.53 -5.23 3.76
CA SER A 159 -0.21 -4.73 2.42
C SER A 159 -0.77 -3.34 2.13
N ILE A 160 -1.75 -2.89 2.91
CA ILE A 160 -2.41 -1.59 2.71
C ILE A 160 -1.44 -0.43 2.88
N PHE A 161 -0.55 -0.52 3.89
CA PHE A 161 0.36 0.55 4.23
C PHE A 161 1.70 0.03 4.74
N TYR A 162 2.79 0.51 4.13
CA TYR A 162 4.16 0.29 4.60
C TYR A 162 5.12 1.34 4.04
N LYS A 163 6.29 1.45 4.64
CA LYS A 163 7.40 2.29 4.18
C LYS A 163 8.62 1.44 3.90
N THR A 164 9.31 1.69 2.78
CA THR A 164 10.51 0.91 2.42
C THR A 164 11.49 1.73 1.59
N SER A 165 12.79 1.49 1.78
CA SER A 165 13.83 1.93 0.85
C SER A 165 13.84 1.07 -0.40
N LEU A 166 14.35 1.60 -1.51
CA LEU A 166 14.49 0.84 -2.76
C LEU A 166 15.41 -0.37 -2.61
N ASP A 167 16.54 -0.20 -1.92
CA ASP A 167 17.49 -1.29 -1.71
C ASP A 167 16.87 -2.44 -0.92
N PHE A 168 16.13 -2.09 0.15
CA PHE A 168 15.43 -3.10 0.93
C PHE A 168 14.35 -3.81 0.11
N TYR A 169 13.56 -3.04 -0.66
CA TYR A 169 12.51 -3.59 -1.52
C TYR A 169 13.08 -4.57 -2.53
N LYS A 170 14.09 -4.15 -3.29
CA LYS A 170 14.75 -4.99 -4.31
C LYS A 170 15.35 -6.25 -3.72
N LYS A 171 16.01 -6.14 -2.57
CA LYS A 171 16.67 -7.27 -1.91
C LYS A 171 15.70 -8.28 -1.32
N ASN A 172 14.57 -7.82 -0.74
CA ASN A 172 13.76 -8.68 0.14
C ASN A 172 12.29 -8.85 -0.34
N ILE A 173 11.81 -8.04 -1.29
CA ILE A 173 10.38 -8.03 -1.66
C ILE A 173 10.17 -8.25 -3.16
N GLU A 174 10.95 -7.62 -4.03
CA GLU A 174 10.70 -7.58 -5.47
C GLU A 174 10.45 -8.97 -6.08
N ASP A 175 11.26 -9.94 -5.72
CA ASP A 175 11.15 -11.32 -6.22
C ASP A 175 10.00 -12.11 -5.60
N SER A 176 9.29 -11.56 -4.62
CA SER A 176 8.15 -12.23 -3.97
C SER A 176 7.04 -12.60 -4.94
N ILE A 177 6.93 -11.86 -6.04
CA ILE A 177 5.93 -12.11 -7.09
C ILE A 177 6.04 -13.53 -7.65
N GLN A 178 7.26 -14.10 -7.72
CA GLN A 178 7.51 -15.46 -8.22
C GLN A 178 6.92 -16.54 -7.30
N PHE A 179 6.79 -16.23 -6.01
CA PHE A 179 6.26 -17.14 -5.00
C PHE A 179 4.76 -16.94 -4.73
N HIS A 180 4.17 -15.91 -5.33
CA HIS A 180 2.76 -15.64 -5.15
C HIS A 180 1.91 -16.50 -6.09
N ASN A 181 1.19 -17.45 -5.50
CA ASN A 181 0.15 -18.23 -6.15
C ASN A 181 -0.98 -18.41 -5.14
N LYS A 182 -2.16 -17.84 -5.43
CA LYS A 182 -3.32 -17.84 -4.51
C LYS A 182 -3.74 -19.24 -4.06
N ASP A 183 -3.55 -20.24 -4.91
CA ASP A 183 -3.98 -21.63 -4.64
C ASP A 183 -2.97 -22.40 -3.78
N VAL A 184 -1.69 -22.00 -3.82
CA VAL A 184 -0.58 -22.71 -3.14
C VAL A 184 -0.03 -21.92 -1.97
N SER A 185 0.34 -20.65 -2.19
CA SER A 185 0.97 -19.80 -1.17
C SER A 185 0.00 -18.98 -0.35
N GLY A 186 -1.26 -18.89 -0.81
CA GLY A 186 -2.30 -18.03 -0.23
C GLY A 186 -2.15 -16.57 -0.66
N TYR A 187 -2.64 -15.66 0.18
CA TYR A 187 -2.63 -14.23 -0.11
C TYR A 187 -1.21 -13.66 -0.14
N MET A 188 -1.00 -12.58 -0.93
CA MET A 188 0.25 -11.84 -1.03
C MET A 188 0.81 -11.47 0.36
N GLU A 189 -0.05 -11.05 1.26
CA GLU A 189 0.30 -10.71 2.65
C GLU A 189 0.97 -11.86 3.40
N SER A 190 0.61 -13.10 3.11
CA SER A 190 1.23 -14.30 3.70
C SER A 190 2.62 -14.57 3.11
N VAL A 191 2.79 -14.32 1.81
CA VAL A 191 4.09 -14.48 1.13
C VAL A 191 5.08 -13.47 1.67
N LEU A 192 4.68 -12.18 1.69
CA LEU A 192 5.49 -11.10 2.23
C LEU A 192 5.83 -11.31 3.71
N TYR A 193 4.87 -11.78 4.51
CA TYR A 193 5.13 -12.10 5.91
C TYR A 193 6.25 -13.14 6.05
N LYS A 194 6.18 -14.25 5.31
CA LYS A 194 7.19 -15.31 5.39
C LYS A 194 8.59 -14.83 5.02
N GLN A 195 8.69 -13.98 4.00
CA GLN A 195 9.98 -13.41 3.59
C GLN A 195 10.54 -12.45 4.63
N LEU A 196 9.72 -11.53 5.11
CA LEU A 196 10.16 -10.54 6.11
C LEU A 196 10.50 -11.16 7.47
N MET A 197 9.93 -12.31 7.82
CA MET A 197 10.25 -12.97 9.10
C MET A 197 11.70 -13.44 9.20
N ASN A 198 12.37 -13.67 8.08
CA ASN A 198 13.77 -14.10 8.00
C ASN A 198 14.77 -12.92 7.96
N VAL A 199 14.28 -11.68 7.96
CA VAL A 199 15.11 -10.47 7.92
C VAL A 199 15.24 -9.88 9.33
N ASP A 200 16.42 -9.33 9.62
CA ASP A 200 16.69 -8.62 10.88
C ASP A 200 15.72 -7.47 11.08
N LYS A 201 15.05 -7.48 12.22
CA LYS A 201 14.01 -6.50 12.54
C LYS A 201 14.03 -6.09 14.00
N LYS A 202 13.58 -4.86 14.26
CA LYS A 202 13.38 -4.34 15.61
C LYS A 202 11.93 -3.92 15.78
N PRO A 203 11.29 -4.26 16.91
CA PRO A 203 9.96 -3.77 17.22
C PRO A 203 9.99 -2.24 17.39
N ILE A 204 8.94 -1.58 16.93
CA ILE A 204 8.74 -0.15 17.12
C ILE A 204 7.41 0.11 17.82
N SER A 205 7.43 1.06 18.75
CA SER A 205 6.23 1.52 19.46
C SER A 205 5.55 2.61 18.65
N VAL A 206 4.44 2.31 18.04
CA VAL A 206 3.66 3.24 17.20
C VAL A 206 2.17 2.89 17.30
N SER A 207 1.28 3.86 17.06
CA SER A 207 -0.15 3.58 16.92
C SER A 207 -0.40 2.63 15.76
N TYR A 208 -1.40 1.75 15.90
CA TYR A 208 -1.78 0.85 14.82
C TYR A 208 -2.50 1.64 13.71
N PRO A 209 -2.22 1.40 12.42
CA PRO A 209 -2.89 2.12 11.33
C PRO A 209 -4.39 1.83 11.27
N HIS A 210 -5.19 2.88 11.23
CA HIS A 210 -6.64 2.81 11.08
C HIS A 210 -7.04 3.34 9.71
N PHE A 211 -7.91 2.60 9.04
CA PHE A 211 -8.40 2.95 7.72
C PHE A 211 -9.92 2.91 7.68
N SER A 212 -10.51 3.85 6.94
CA SER A 212 -11.91 3.81 6.53
C SER A 212 -12.01 3.74 4.99
N GLY A 213 -13.20 3.50 4.48
CA GLY A 213 -13.46 3.33 3.04
C GLY A 213 -14.11 2.00 2.71
N THR A 214 -14.16 1.66 1.42
CA THR A 214 -14.84 0.45 0.93
C THR A 214 -13.82 -0.59 0.46
N SER A 215 -13.95 -1.81 0.96
CA SER A 215 -13.15 -2.95 0.51
C SER A 215 -13.55 -3.36 -0.91
N GLY A 216 -12.64 -3.30 -1.85
CA GLY A 216 -12.87 -3.77 -3.21
C GLY A 216 -13.15 -5.28 -3.32
N THR A 217 -12.70 -6.06 -2.32
CA THR A 217 -12.92 -7.51 -2.26
C THR A 217 -14.33 -7.86 -1.79
N THR A 218 -14.84 -7.15 -0.78
CA THR A 218 -16.11 -7.49 -0.13
C THR A 218 -17.23 -6.52 -0.43
N GLY A 219 -16.94 -5.36 -1.03
CA GLY A 219 -17.90 -4.26 -1.22
C GLY A 219 -18.40 -3.64 0.09
N LYS A 220 -17.84 -4.04 1.23
CA LYS A 220 -18.27 -3.58 2.54
C LYS A 220 -17.34 -2.50 3.09
N SER A 221 -17.91 -1.62 3.91
CA SER A 221 -17.12 -0.66 4.68
C SER A 221 -16.06 -1.38 5.53
N ILE A 222 -14.85 -0.85 5.52
CA ILE A 222 -13.77 -1.34 6.39
C ILE A 222 -14.16 -1.06 7.83
N ARG A 223 -14.15 -2.11 8.63
CA ARG A 223 -14.39 -1.99 10.07
C ARG A 223 -13.06 -2.11 10.80
N ASN A 224 -12.69 -1.08 11.51
CA ASN A 224 -11.58 -1.12 12.46
C ASN A 224 -11.97 -1.93 13.70
N GLN A 225 -11.98 -3.26 13.55
CA GLN A 225 -12.30 -4.15 14.67
C GLN A 225 -11.12 -4.19 15.66
N TYR A 226 -11.44 -4.25 16.95
CA TYR A 226 -10.46 -4.37 18.03
C TYR A 226 -9.42 -3.24 18.07
N VAL A 227 -9.81 -2.01 17.70
CA VAL A 227 -8.92 -0.84 17.64
C VAL A 227 -8.09 -0.67 18.90
N LEU A 228 -8.74 -0.69 20.07
CA LEU A 228 -8.05 -0.51 21.35
C LEU A 228 -7.01 -1.60 21.58
N PHE A 229 -7.37 -2.86 21.38
CA PHE A 229 -6.46 -4.00 21.56
C PHE A 229 -5.27 -3.91 20.58
N ARG A 230 -5.52 -3.63 19.31
CA ARG A 230 -4.46 -3.48 18.32
C ARG A 230 -3.53 -2.31 18.63
N ASN A 231 -4.07 -1.19 19.09
CA ASN A 231 -3.26 -0.04 19.52
C ASN A 231 -2.38 -0.40 20.72
N ILE A 232 -2.89 -1.11 21.71
CA ILE A 232 -2.09 -1.57 22.86
C ILE A 232 -0.97 -2.49 22.36
N CYS A 233 -1.26 -3.50 21.57
CA CYS A 233 -0.27 -4.42 21.02
C CYS A 233 0.78 -3.70 20.17
N SER A 234 0.37 -2.73 19.35
CA SER A 234 1.27 -1.96 18.49
C SER A 234 2.19 -1.06 19.32
N LYS A 235 1.66 -0.37 20.34
CA LYS A 235 2.46 0.44 21.27
C LYS A 235 3.43 -0.40 22.11
N LEU A 236 3.13 -1.67 22.34
CA LEU A 236 4.05 -2.63 22.96
C LEU A 236 5.08 -3.21 21.97
N GLY A 237 5.11 -2.73 20.71
CA GLY A 237 6.04 -3.19 19.68
C GLY A 237 5.73 -4.58 19.09
N MET A 238 4.50 -5.06 19.26
CA MET A 238 4.13 -6.41 18.78
C MET A 238 3.66 -6.43 17.32
N MET A 239 3.31 -5.28 16.74
CA MET A 239 2.61 -5.22 15.44
C MET A 239 3.34 -4.38 14.39
N ALA A 240 4.35 -3.62 14.77
CA ALA A 240 5.11 -2.80 13.85
C ALA A 240 6.61 -3.06 14.05
N TYR A 241 7.35 -3.17 12.95
CA TYR A 241 8.78 -3.45 12.98
C TYR A 241 9.51 -2.57 11.97
N SER A 242 10.68 -2.08 12.39
CA SER A 242 11.69 -1.54 11.48
C SER A 242 12.65 -2.62 11.05
N PHE A 243 13.09 -2.57 9.80
CA PHE A 243 13.99 -3.54 9.17
C PHE A 243 15.29 -2.87 8.74
N LYS A 244 16.39 -3.61 8.74
CA LYS A 244 17.71 -3.17 8.30
C LYS A 244 18.05 -3.68 6.91
#